data_ee9821e22f824adda02fb1a035a0f537
#
_entry.id   ee9821e22f824adda02fb1a035a0f537
#
_cell.length_a   1.000
_cell.length_b   1.000
_cell.length_c   1.000
_cell.angle_alpha   90.00
_cell.angle_beta   90.00
_cell.angle_gamma   90.00
#
_symmetry.space_group_name_H-M   'P 1'
#
loop_
_entity.id
_entity.type
_entity.pdbx_description
1 polymer ?
#
loop_
_entity_poly.entity_id
_entity_poly.type
_entity_poly.pdbx_seq_one_letter_code
_entity_poly.pdbx_strand_id
1 'polypeptide(L)'
;MSFWDHLEEFRWTLIRIIIAVIVFSIVGFILIPHIFDTIILAPRTSDFVTYRFLDKASRFITFLPDFSAESFNVNILNINMTTQFMTYISTSLAFGVLCTIPYILYEIWKFVSPALYANEAKGIKRAFGFGGVMFVIGCMVGYFVVFPLIFRFLITFELSDSIENMISLDSYMSNFYTLILVMGLVFEIPLVFWLLSILGL
;
A
#
# COMPACT_ATOMS: atom_id res chain seq x y z
N MET A 1 32.83 16.53 0.32
CA MET A 1 31.84 17.27 -0.48
C MET A 1 31.56 18.60 0.18
N SER A 2 31.49 19.68 -0.60
CA SER A 2 31.04 20.99 -0.09
C SER A 2 29.55 20.92 0.29
N PHE A 3 29.12 21.76 1.22
CA PHE A 3 27.69 21.89 1.57
C PHE A 3 26.81 22.18 0.33
N TRP A 4 27.33 22.99 -0.58
CA TRP A 4 26.63 23.33 -1.83
C TRP A 4 26.49 22.15 -2.78
N ASP A 5 27.49 21.29 -2.87
CA ASP A 5 27.45 20.08 -3.70
C ASP A 5 26.38 19.11 -3.18
N HIS A 6 26.24 19.03 -1.84
CA HIS A 6 25.23 18.16 -1.20
C HIS A 6 23.80 18.67 -1.43
N LEU A 7 23.58 19.99 -1.40
CA LEU A 7 22.30 20.62 -1.75
C LEU A 7 21.93 20.40 -3.22
N GLU A 8 22.92 20.48 -4.12
CA GLU A 8 22.67 20.22 -5.54
C GLU A 8 22.30 18.76 -5.80
N GLU A 9 22.95 17.81 -5.12
CA GLU A 9 22.62 16.39 -5.22
C GLU A 9 21.22 16.09 -4.65
N PHE A 10 20.82 16.72 -3.54
CA PHE A 10 19.47 16.63 -2.99
C PHE A 10 18.41 17.11 -3.98
N ARG A 11 18.64 18.27 -4.64
CA ARG A 11 17.73 18.78 -5.67
C ARG A 11 17.55 17.78 -6.82
N TRP A 12 18.63 17.23 -7.32
CA TRP A 12 18.59 16.24 -8.40
C TRP A 12 17.91 14.94 -7.97
N THR A 13 18.10 14.50 -6.74
CA THR A 13 17.43 13.35 -6.16
C THR A 13 15.90 13.58 -6.13
N LEU A 14 15.43 14.74 -5.65
CA LEU A 14 14.01 15.08 -5.67
C LEU A 14 13.42 15.09 -7.08
N ILE A 15 14.13 15.67 -8.04
CA ILE A 15 13.70 15.71 -9.45
C ILE A 15 13.54 14.28 -10.00
N ARG A 16 14.51 13.39 -9.75
CA ARG A 16 14.44 11.98 -10.18
C ARG A 16 13.25 11.26 -9.57
N ILE A 17 12.98 11.46 -8.28
CA ILE A 17 11.83 10.88 -7.59
C ILE A 17 10.52 11.37 -8.20
N ILE A 18 10.37 12.68 -8.43
CA ILE A 18 9.16 13.26 -9.04
C ILE A 18 8.94 12.69 -10.44
N ILE A 19 9.99 12.60 -11.26
CA ILE A 19 9.90 12.01 -12.60
C ILE A 19 9.47 10.54 -12.50
N ALA A 20 10.02 9.77 -11.58
CA ALA A 20 9.62 8.37 -11.38
C ALA A 20 8.15 8.25 -10.99
N VAL A 21 7.65 9.08 -10.06
CA VAL A 21 6.22 9.12 -9.68
C VAL A 21 5.35 9.41 -10.90
N ILE A 22 5.71 10.41 -11.71
CA ILE A 22 4.95 10.77 -12.92
C ILE A 22 4.93 9.59 -13.89
N VAL A 23 6.07 8.97 -14.18
CA VAL A 23 6.16 7.83 -15.10
C VAL A 23 5.31 6.66 -14.62
N PHE A 24 5.44 6.26 -13.36
CA PHE A 24 4.63 5.17 -12.82
C PHE A 24 3.13 5.53 -12.71
N SER A 25 2.79 6.81 -12.49
CA SER A 25 1.40 7.25 -12.52
C SER A 25 0.79 7.17 -13.93
N ILE A 26 1.57 7.50 -14.97
CA ILE A 26 1.15 7.34 -16.37
C ILE A 26 0.94 5.85 -16.68
N VAL A 27 1.85 4.99 -16.25
CA VAL A 27 1.68 3.53 -16.38
C VAL A 27 0.42 3.06 -15.65
N GLY A 28 0.19 3.56 -14.42
CA GLY A 28 -1.04 3.30 -13.66
C GLY A 28 -2.27 3.74 -14.43
N PHE A 29 -2.25 4.94 -15.03
CA PHE A 29 -3.35 5.46 -15.82
C PHE A 29 -3.75 4.55 -17.00
N ILE A 30 -2.79 3.85 -17.59
CA ILE A 30 -3.05 2.88 -18.67
C ILE A 30 -3.54 1.53 -18.10
N LEU A 31 -2.98 1.08 -16.98
CA LEU A 31 -3.25 -0.25 -16.42
C LEU A 31 -4.56 -0.33 -15.62
N ILE A 32 -4.89 0.73 -14.85
CA ILE A 32 -6.03 0.70 -13.90
C ILE A 32 -7.34 0.27 -14.56
N PRO A 33 -7.76 0.77 -15.73
CA PRO A 33 -9.01 0.31 -16.34
C PRO A 33 -9.10 -1.19 -16.57
N HIS A 34 -7.96 -1.84 -16.81
CA HIS A 34 -7.88 -3.27 -17.08
C HIS A 34 -7.89 -4.14 -15.81
N ILE A 35 -7.36 -3.61 -14.70
CA ILE A 35 -7.19 -4.36 -13.45
C ILE A 35 -8.19 -3.94 -12.37
N PHE A 36 -9.00 -2.91 -12.61
CA PHE A 36 -9.88 -2.33 -11.60
C PHE A 36 -10.86 -3.36 -11.04
N ASP A 37 -11.58 -4.06 -11.90
CA ASP A 37 -12.58 -5.05 -11.48
C ASP A 37 -11.94 -6.33 -10.93
N THR A 38 -10.80 -6.75 -11.50
CA THR A 38 -10.18 -8.03 -11.18
C THR A 38 -9.26 -7.97 -9.95
N ILE A 39 -8.68 -6.81 -9.65
CA ILE A 39 -7.75 -6.65 -8.53
C ILE A 39 -8.34 -5.71 -7.47
N ILE A 40 -8.73 -4.49 -7.86
CA ILE A 40 -9.14 -3.49 -6.88
C ILE A 40 -10.50 -3.82 -6.27
N LEU A 41 -11.46 -4.26 -7.06
CA LEU A 41 -12.79 -4.64 -6.60
C LEU A 41 -12.92 -6.12 -6.17
N ALA A 42 -11.87 -6.93 -6.32
CA ALA A 42 -11.89 -8.35 -5.95
C ALA A 42 -12.30 -8.61 -4.48
N PRO A 43 -11.84 -7.83 -3.48
CA PRO A 43 -12.20 -8.07 -2.08
C PRO A 43 -13.68 -7.84 -1.73
N ARG A 44 -14.49 -7.27 -2.65
CA ARG A 44 -15.94 -7.08 -2.43
C ARG A 44 -16.75 -8.36 -2.48
N THR A 45 -16.19 -9.43 -3.01
CA THR A 45 -16.85 -10.72 -3.21
C THR A 45 -16.32 -11.79 -2.29
N SER A 46 -17.18 -12.74 -1.88
CA SER A 46 -16.79 -13.89 -1.06
C SER A 46 -15.75 -14.80 -1.70
N ASP A 47 -15.58 -14.72 -3.01
CA ASP A 47 -14.63 -15.52 -3.79
C ASP A 47 -13.17 -15.11 -3.63
N PHE A 48 -12.91 -14.00 -2.93
CA PHE A 48 -11.56 -13.52 -2.72
C PHE A 48 -10.68 -14.54 -1.97
N VAL A 49 -9.42 -14.64 -2.36
CA VAL A 49 -8.47 -15.66 -1.86
C VAL A 49 -8.43 -15.74 -0.35
N THR A 50 -8.43 -14.60 0.34
CA THR A 50 -8.37 -14.52 1.80
C THR A 50 -9.60 -15.10 2.46
N TYR A 51 -10.79 -14.82 1.95
CA TYR A 51 -12.03 -15.37 2.52
C TYR A 51 -12.12 -16.87 2.33
N ARG A 52 -11.69 -17.40 1.19
CA ARG A 52 -11.57 -18.85 0.94
C ARG A 52 -10.57 -19.52 1.89
N PHE A 53 -9.45 -18.83 2.17
CA PHE A 53 -8.46 -19.35 3.12
C PHE A 53 -9.01 -19.35 4.54
N LEU A 54 -9.67 -18.26 4.94
CA LEU A 54 -10.29 -18.13 6.28
C LEU A 54 -11.43 -19.13 6.48
N ASP A 55 -12.27 -19.38 5.46
CA ASP A 55 -13.31 -20.42 5.51
C ASP A 55 -12.72 -21.82 5.76
N LYS A 56 -11.61 -22.13 5.08
CA LYS A 56 -10.90 -23.40 5.34
C LYS A 56 -10.28 -23.44 6.74
N ALA A 57 -9.71 -22.33 7.21
CA ALA A 57 -9.07 -22.23 8.52
C ALA A 57 -10.12 -22.28 9.66
N SER A 58 -11.31 -21.68 9.50
CA SER A 58 -12.38 -21.68 10.51
C SER A 58 -12.92 -23.09 10.79
N ARG A 59 -12.89 -23.97 9.79
CA ARG A 59 -13.25 -25.40 9.97
C ARG A 59 -12.30 -26.17 10.89
N PHE A 60 -11.06 -25.69 11.03
CA PHE A 60 -10.05 -26.30 11.91
C PHE A 60 -9.93 -25.59 13.26
N ILE A 61 -10.34 -24.32 13.36
CA ILE A 61 -10.14 -23.48 14.54
C ILE A 61 -11.50 -22.98 15.01
N THR A 62 -12.06 -23.61 16.02
CA THR A 62 -13.41 -23.34 16.60
C THR A 62 -13.55 -21.93 17.20
N PHE A 63 -12.48 -21.19 17.38
CA PHE A 63 -12.47 -19.83 17.94
C PHE A 63 -12.62 -18.72 16.88
N LEU A 64 -12.47 -19.03 15.59
CA LEU A 64 -12.67 -18.05 14.53
C LEU A 64 -14.16 -17.89 14.25
N PRO A 65 -14.66 -16.66 14.07
CA PRO A 65 -16.04 -16.45 13.62
C PRO A 65 -16.28 -17.19 12.32
N ASP A 66 -17.49 -17.70 12.14
CA ASP A 66 -17.87 -18.43 10.93
C ASP A 66 -17.77 -17.54 9.71
N PHE A 67 -16.68 -17.73 8.94
CA PHE A 67 -16.47 -17.04 7.66
C PHE A 67 -17.19 -17.72 6.51
N SER A 68 -17.82 -18.87 6.76
CA SER A 68 -18.60 -19.66 5.81
C SER A 68 -19.95 -19.02 5.45
N ALA A 69 -20.36 -17.98 6.19
CA ALA A 69 -21.63 -17.35 5.96
C ALA A 69 -21.73 -16.73 4.58
N GLU A 70 -22.71 -17.24 3.85
CA GLU A 70 -23.41 -16.71 2.70
C GLU A 70 -22.57 -15.86 1.73
N SER A 71 -22.61 -16.22 0.46
CA SER A 71 -22.03 -15.45 -0.64
C SER A 71 -22.38 -13.95 -0.49
N PHE A 72 -21.52 -13.19 0.21
CA PHE A 72 -21.71 -11.76 0.27
C PHE A 72 -21.16 -11.13 -1.01
N ASN A 73 -21.96 -10.31 -1.61
CA ASN A 73 -21.56 -9.47 -2.74
C ASN A 73 -21.99 -8.05 -2.40
N VAL A 74 -21.00 -7.22 -2.13
CA VAL A 74 -21.26 -5.83 -1.74
C VAL A 74 -21.43 -4.96 -2.97
N ASN A 75 -22.60 -4.33 -3.07
CA ASN A 75 -22.84 -3.34 -4.10
C ASN A 75 -22.21 -2.01 -3.68
N ILE A 76 -21.19 -1.60 -4.42
CA ILE A 76 -20.54 -0.31 -4.23
C ILE A 76 -21.33 0.73 -5.02
N LEU A 77 -21.76 1.79 -4.34
CA LEU A 77 -22.57 2.84 -4.93
C LEU A 77 -21.71 4.02 -5.36
N ASN A 78 -21.98 4.51 -6.56
CA ASN A 78 -21.45 5.81 -7.01
C ASN A 78 -22.49 6.89 -6.71
N ILE A 79 -22.23 7.72 -5.70
CA ILE A 79 -23.17 8.74 -5.23
C ILE A 79 -23.01 10.05 -6.02
N ASN A 80 -21.78 10.41 -6.37
CA ASN A 80 -21.47 11.67 -7.05
C ASN A 80 -21.05 11.41 -8.50
N MET A 81 -21.48 12.26 -9.44
CA MET A 81 -21.17 12.10 -10.87
C MET A 81 -19.66 12.08 -11.17
N THR A 82 -18.87 12.85 -10.41
CA THR A 82 -17.43 12.99 -10.65
C THR A 82 -16.59 11.91 -9.95
N THR A 83 -17.17 11.12 -9.03
CA THR A 83 -16.42 10.17 -8.20
C THR A 83 -15.63 9.16 -9.03
N GLN A 84 -16.23 8.58 -10.07
CA GLN A 84 -15.52 7.61 -10.91
C GLN A 84 -14.29 8.21 -11.58
N PHE A 85 -14.40 9.43 -12.10
CA PHE A 85 -13.29 10.13 -12.74
C PHE A 85 -12.20 10.48 -11.74
N MET A 86 -12.58 11.03 -10.57
CA MET A 86 -11.62 11.35 -9.51
C MET A 86 -10.96 10.09 -8.94
N THR A 87 -11.72 9.02 -8.78
CA THR A 87 -11.19 7.71 -8.36
C THR A 87 -10.16 7.20 -9.36
N TYR A 88 -10.41 7.29 -10.64
CA TYR A 88 -9.48 6.87 -11.67
C TYR A 88 -8.14 7.63 -11.57
N ILE A 89 -8.18 8.95 -11.46
CA ILE A 89 -6.98 9.78 -11.31
C ILE A 89 -6.25 9.45 -10.00
N SER A 90 -6.97 9.43 -8.88
CA SER A 90 -6.40 9.18 -7.55
C SER A 90 -5.78 7.79 -7.45
N THR A 91 -6.43 6.78 -8.01
CA THR A 91 -5.91 5.39 -8.03
C THR A 91 -4.64 5.29 -8.88
N SER A 92 -4.61 5.96 -10.04
CA SER A 92 -3.42 5.98 -10.90
C SER A 92 -2.24 6.67 -10.21
N LEU A 93 -2.50 7.77 -9.49
CA LEU A 93 -1.49 8.47 -8.72
C LEU A 93 -1.01 7.62 -7.53
N ALA A 94 -1.93 7.01 -6.78
CA ALA A 94 -1.61 6.12 -5.67
C ALA A 94 -0.76 4.93 -6.12
N PHE A 95 -1.10 4.32 -7.26
CA PHE A 95 -0.31 3.27 -7.89
C PHE A 95 1.10 3.77 -8.24
N GLY A 96 1.21 4.96 -8.82
CA GLY A 96 2.49 5.60 -9.13
C GLY A 96 3.36 5.80 -7.89
N VAL A 97 2.78 6.32 -6.81
CA VAL A 97 3.47 6.49 -5.52
C VAL A 97 3.92 5.15 -4.96
N LEU A 98 3.03 4.15 -4.87
CA LEU A 98 3.35 2.81 -4.35
C LEU A 98 4.51 2.16 -5.11
N CYS A 99 4.47 2.19 -6.44
CA CYS A 99 5.55 1.62 -7.27
C CYS A 99 6.87 2.39 -7.16
N THR A 100 6.81 3.69 -6.82
CA THR A 100 8.01 4.53 -6.69
C THR A 100 8.70 4.35 -5.33
N ILE A 101 8.03 3.91 -4.26
CA ILE A 101 8.64 3.81 -2.91
C ILE A 101 9.93 2.98 -2.90
N PRO A 102 10.04 1.78 -3.51
CA PRO A 102 11.31 1.06 -3.56
C PRO A 102 12.43 1.85 -4.26
N TYR A 103 12.07 2.64 -5.28
CA TYR A 103 13.02 3.54 -5.96
C TYR A 103 13.39 4.74 -5.09
N ILE A 104 12.46 5.29 -4.32
CA ILE A 104 12.73 6.36 -3.33
C ILE A 104 13.75 5.86 -2.30
N LEU A 105 13.58 4.66 -1.77
CA LEU A 105 14.53 4.05 -0.84
C LEU A 105 15.92 3.92 -1.47
N TYR A 106 16.00 3.52 -2.72
CA TYR A 106 17.26 3.47 -3.47
C TYR A 106 17.92 4.84 -3.64
N GLU A 107 17.16 5.88 -4.00
CA GLU A 107 17.68 7.25 -4.15
C GLU A 107 18.11 7.85 -2.80
N ILE A 108 17.37 7.60 -1.72
CA ILE A 108 17.75 7.99 -0.35
C ILE A 108 19.07 7.30 0.03
N TRP A 109 19.21 6.00 -0.23
CA TRP A 109 20.45 5.29 0.02
C TRP A 109 21.62 5.93 -0.75
N LYS A 110 21.44 6.24 -2.03
CA LYS A 110 22.46 6.86 -2.87
C LYS A 110 22.89 8.23 -2.34
N PHE A 111 21.94 9.01 -1.82
CA PHE A 111 22.17 10.31 -1.23
C PHE A 111 22.93 10.22 0.12
N VAL A 112 22.61 9.24 0.95
CA VAL A 112 23.22 9.05 2.28
C VAL A 112 24.59 8.34 2.18
N SER A 113 24.78 7.46 1.20
CA SER A 113 25.97 6.61 1.05
C SER A 113 27.30 7.36 1.09
N PRO A 114 27.49 8.55 0.47
CA PRO A 114 28.73 9.29 0.52
C PRO A 114 29.13 9.83 1.91
N ALA A 115 28.14 9.95 2.82
CA ALA A 115 28.37 10.43 4.18
C ALA A 115 28.78 9.31 5.16
N LEU A 116 28.79 8.05 4.70
CA LEU A 116 29.05 6.86 5.52
C LEU A 116 30.50 6.37 5.36
N TYR A 117 31.04 5.77 6.42
CA TYR A 117 32.35 5.11 6.37
C TYR A 117 32.33 3.90 5.43
N ALA A 118 33.42 3.66 4.71
CA ALA A 118 33.52 2.60 3.69
C ALA A 118 33.17 1.18 4.21
N ASN A 119 33.40 0.93 5.50
CA ASN A 119 33.09 -0.37 6.14
C ASN A 119 31.57 -0.57 6.39
N GLU A 120 30.80 0.51 6.50
CA GLU A 120 29.36 0.49 6.79
C GLU A 120 28.51 0.52 5.52
N ALA A 121 29.02 1.10 4.46
CA ALA A 121 28.30 1.30 3.19
C ALA A 121 27.75 -0.01 2.58
N LYS A 122 28.47 -1.14 2.72
CA LYS A 122 28.01 -2.44 2.21
C LYS A 122 26.82 -3.01 3.00
N GLY A 123 26.83 -2.83 4.33
CA GLY A 123 25.73 -3.26 5.21
C GLY A 123 24.47 -2.47 4.91
N ILE A 124 24.60 -1.17 4.81
CA ILE A 124 23.50 -0.22 4.57
C ILE A 124 22.88 -0.44 3.18
N LYS A 125 23.70 -0.67 2.14
CA LYS A 125 23.19 -1.03 0.81
C LYS A 125 22.28 -2.26 0.84
N ARG A 126 22.68 -3.30 1.58
CA ARG A 126 21.84 -4.51 1.72
C ARG A 126 20.53 -4.22 2.46
N ALA A 127 20.57 -3.39 3.50
CA ALA A 127 19.39 -3.03 4.27
C ALA A 127 18.37 -2.23 3.45
N PHE A 128 18.80 -1.26 2.64
CA PHE A 128 17.89 -0.55 1.73
C PHE A 128 17.30 -1.45 0.64
N GLY A 129 18.11 -2.39 0.12
CA GLY A 129 17.59 -3.42 -0.79
C GLY A 129 16.55 -4.32 -0.12
N PHE A 130 16.78 -4.70 1.14
CA PHE A 130 15.85 -5.46 1.94
C PHE A 130 14.59 -4.65 2.28
N GLY A 131 14.72 -3.34 2.56
CA GLY A 131 13.61 -2.44 2.76
C GLY A 131 12.66 -2.45 1.59
N GLY A 132 13.13 -2.23 0.37
CA GLY A 132 12.25 -2.28 -0.81
C GLY A 132 11.47 -3.59 -0.95
N VAL A 133 12.06 -4.73 -0.56
CA VAL A 133 11.35 -6.03 -0.53
C VAL A 133 10.33 -6.05 0.61
N MET A 134 10.67 -5.55 1.81
CA MET A 134 9.76 -5.49 2.95
C MET A 134 8.56 -4.59 2.67
N PHE A 135 8.78 -3.46 1.99
CA PHE A 135 7.69 -2.61 1.54
C PHE A 135 6.67 -3.36 0.66
N VAL A 136 7.16 -4.09 -0.34
CA VAL A 136 6.30 -4.88 -1.22
C VAL A 136 5.54 -5.97 -0.44
N ILE A 137 6.22 -6.66 0.49
CA ILE A 137 5.58 -7.64 1.39
C ILE A 137 4.51 -6.94 2.24
N GLY A 138 4.79 -5.76 2.80
CA GLY A 138 3.83 -4.97 3.57
C GLY A 138 2.60 -4.61 2.75
N CYS A 139 2.77 -4.17 1.50
CA CYS A 139 1.66 -3.91 0.58
C CYS A 139 0.84 -5.18 0.29
N MET A 140 1.50 -6.32 0.09
CA MET A 140 0.81 -7.61 -0.09
C MET A 140 0.00 -8.01 1.15
N VAL A 141 0.57 -7.86 2.35
CA VAL A 141 -0.15 -8.11 3.60
C VAL A 141 -1.33 -7.12 3.73
N GLY A 142 -1.12 -5.85 3.39
CA GLY A 142 -2.19 -4.84 3.34
C GLY A 142 -3.34 -5.25 2.43
N TYR A 143 -3.04 -5.69 1.23
CA TYR A 143 -4.03 -6.06 0.21
C TYR A 143 -4.72 -7.41 0.50
N PHE A 144 -3.95 -8.45 0.85
CA PHE A 144 -4.51 -9.80 1.01
C PHE A 144 -5.06 -10.07 2.42
N VAL A 145 -4.59 -9.37 3.45
CA VAL A 145 -4.97 -9.69 4.84
C VAL A 145 -5.73 -8.53 5.47
N VAL A 146 -5.09 -7.37 5.59
CA VAL A 146 -5.61 -6.27 6.40
C VAL A 146 -6.87 -5.66 5.79
N PHE A 147 -6.82 -5.32 4.51
CA PHE A 147 -7.94 -4.68 3.83
C PHE A 147 -9.20 -5.57 3.79
N PRO A 148 -9.15 -6.85 3.38
CA PRO A 148 -10.34 -7.70 3.35
C PRO A 148 -10.96 -7.92 4.73
N LEU A 149 -10.14 -8.08 5.78
CA LEU A 149 -10.63 -8.26 7.14
C LEU A 149 -11.32 -7.00 7.67
N ILE A 150 -10.69 -5.83 7.50
CA ILE A 150 -11.29 -4.55 7.91
C ILE A 150 -12.55 -4.26 7.09
N PHE A 151 -12.51 -4.48 5.78
CA PHE A 151 -13.65 -4.26 4.90
C PHE A 151 -14.85 -5.12 5.33
N ARG A 152 -14.64 -6.42 5.55
CA ARG A 152 -15.68 -7.32 6.03
C ARG A 152 -16.21 -6.89 7.40
N PHE A 153 -15.32 -6.53 8.33
CA PHE A 153 -15.73 -6.06 9.65
C PHE A 153 -16.62 -4.81 9.55
N LEU A 154 -16.22 -3.82 8.76
CA LEU A 154 -16.98 -2.57 8.62
C LEU A 154 -18.35 -2.77 7.97
N ILE A 155 -18.49 -3.74 7.06
CA ILE A 155 -19.75 -4.06 6.41
C ILE A 155 -20.71 -4.78 7.37
N THR A 156 -20.19 -5.70 8.18
CA THR A 156 -21.00 -6.50 9.10
C THR A 156 -21.25 -5.80 10.42
N PHE A 157 -20.55 -4.68 10.69
CA PHE A 157 -20.76 -3.92 11.91
C PHE A 157 -22.00 -3.03 11.78
N GLU A 158 -23.01 -3.37 12.55
CA GLU A 158 -24.27 -2.61 12.66
C GLU A 158 -24.38 -2.01 14.06
N LEU A 159 -24.52 -0.68 14.13
CA LEU A 159 -24.77 0.03 15.39
C LEU A 159 -26.25 -0.02 15.75
N SER A 160 -27.13 -0.08 14.76
CA SER A 160 -28.59 -0.09 14.90
C SER A 160 -29.22 -0.68 13.66
N ASP A 161 -30.23 -1.53 13.86
CA ASP A 161 -31.02 -2.17 12.79
C ASP A 161 -31.75 -1.16 11.87
N SER A 162 -31.82 0.11 12.28
CA SER A 162 -32.45 1.19 11.50
C SER A 162 -31.52 1.88 10.53
N ILE A 163 -30.22 1.51 10.49
CA ILE A 163 -29.21 2.12 9.64
C ILE A 163 -28.74 1.08 8.62
N GLU A 164 -29.09 1.27 7.36
CA GLU A 164 -28.58 0.43 6.27
C GLU A 164 -27.15 0.81 5.90
N ASN A 165 -26.25 -0.17 5.87
CA ASN A 165 -24.85 0.01 5.47
C ASN A 165 -24.71 0.12 3.93
N MET A 166 -24.65 1.33 3.40
CA MET A 166 -24.37 1.60 1.99
C MET A 166 -22.94 2.08 1.79
N ILE A 167 -22.17 1.36 0.98
CA ILE A 167 -20.76 1.68 0.75
C ILE A 167 -20.59 2.48 -0.53
N SER A 168 -20.07 3.70 -0.40
CA SER A 168 -19.72 4.51 -1.55
C SER A 168 -18.37 4.11 -2.13
N LEU A 169 -18.20 4.31 -3.46
CA LEU A 169 -16.94 4.06 -4.17
C LEU A 169 -15.78 4.86 -3.56
N ASP A 170 -16.03 6.11 -3.19
CA ASP A 170 -15.03 6.99 -2.59
C ASP A 170 -14.52 6.45 -1.25
N SER A 171 -15.44 6.01 -0.37
CA SER A 171 -15.09 5.42 0.92
C SER A 171 -14.30 4.11 0.75
N TYR A 172 -14.74 3.23 -0.16
CA TYR A 172 -14.04 1.98 -0.48
C TYR A 172 -12.60 2.26 -0.93
N MET A 173 -12.43 3.14 -1.89
CA MET A 173 -11.12 3.44 -2.48
C MET A 173 -10.20 4.15 -1.49
N SER A 174 -10.71 5.11 -0.71
CA SER A 174 -9.91 5.78 0.32
C SER A 174 -9.34 4.80 1.34
N ASN A 175 -10.17 3.88 1.85
CA ASN A 175 -9.70 2.81 2.74
C ASN A 175 -8.72 1.87 2.05
N PHE A 176 -8.97 1.51 0.79
CA PHE A 176 -8.15 0.60 0.01
C PHE A 176 -6.69 1.08 -0.08
N TYR A 177 -6.45 2.28 -0.64
CA TYR A 177 -5.06 2.73 -0.76
C TYR A 177 -4.45 3.16 0.57
N THR A 178 -5.23 3.67 1.51
CA THR A 178 -4.70 4.04 2.83
C THR A 178 -4.16 2.82 3.56
N LEU A 179 -4.92 1.74 3.64
CA LEU A 179 -4.49 0.52 4.34
C LEU A 179 -3.30 -0.14 3.67
N ILE A 180 -3.27 -0.22 2.33
CA ILE A 180 -2.14 -0.81 1.61
C ILE A 180 -0.88 0.02 1.80
N LEU A 181 -0.98 1.36 1.66
CA LEU A 181 0.16 2.26 1.83
C LEU A 181 0.68 2.23 3.27
N VAL A 182 -0.21 2.33 4.26
CA VAL A 182 0.16 2.30 5.68
C VAL A 182 0.85 0.99 6.02
N MET A 183 0.32 -0.15 5.56
CA MET A 183 0.98 -1.45 5.80
C MET A 183 2.34 -1.54 5.14
N GLY A 184 2.50 -1.04 3.92
CA GLY A 184 3.82 -0.94 3.28
C GLY A 184 4.81 -0.13 4.12
N LEU A 185 4.40 1.04 4.62
CA LEU A 185 5.24 1.90 5.46
C LEU A 185 5.52 1.29 6.84
N VAL A 186 4.56 0.59 7.45
CA VAL A 186 4.76 -0.12 8.73
C VAL A 186 5.86 -1.17 8.60
N PHE A 187 5.95 -1.85 7.48
CA PHE A 187 7.00 -2.83 7.24
C PHE A 187 8.38 -2.19 7.00
N GLU A 188 8.46 -0.88 6.76
CA GLU A 188 9.72 -0.12 6.72
C GLU A 188 10.21 0.34 8.10
N ILE A 189 9.37 0.28 9.14
CA ILE A 189 9.74 0.70 10.51
C ILE A 189 11.03 0.00 10.99
N PRO A 190 11.24 -1.31 10.81
CA PRO A 190 12.49 -1.96 11.21
C PRO A 190 13.73 -1.37 10.52
N LEU A 191 13.61 -0.99 9.23
CA LEU A 191 14.69 -0.35 8.49
C LEU A 191 15.01 1.03 9.08
N VAL A 192 14.00 1.82 9.40
CA VAL A 192 14.16 3.15 10.00
C VAL A 192 14.88 3.06 11.35
N PHE A 193 14.43 2.17 12.25
CA PHE A 193 15.09 1.96 13.54
C PHE A 193 16.54 1.48 13.40
N TRP A 194 16.80 0.61 12.44
CA TRP A 194 18.14 0.15 12.17
C TRP A 194 19.06 1.28 11.66
N LEU A 195 18.56 2.16 10.79
CA LEU A 195 19.30 3.35 10.35
C LEU A 195 19.59 4.31 11.50
N LEU A 196 18.60 4.60 12.36
CA LEU A 196 18.78 5.47 13.52
C LEU A 196 19.84 4.90 14.47
N SER A 197 19.83 3.60 14.73
CA SER A 197 20.83 2.92 15.55
C SER A 197 22.28 3.05 15.01
N ILE A 198 22.45 3.02 13.68
CA ILE A 198 23.79 3.22 13.07
C ILE A 198 24.26 4.68 13.19
N LEU A 199 23.31 5.63 13.10
CA LEU A 199 23.61 7.06 13.26
C LEU A 199 23.84 7.46 14.72
N GLY A 200 23.67 6.52 15.68
CA GLY A 200 23.89 6.78 17.12
C GLY A 200 22.77 7.56 17.79
N LEU A 201 21.55 7.54 17.19
CA LEU A 201 20.34 8.17 17.69
C LEU A 201 19.39 7.17 18.34
#